data_a7856d2b93352d29727b291dfaf68260
#
_entry.id   a7856d2b93352d29727b291dfaf68260
#
_cell.length_a   1.000
_cell.length_b   1.000
_cell.length_c   1.000
_cell.angle_alpha   90.00
_cell.angle_beta   90.00
_cell.angle_gamma   90.00
#
_symmetry.space_group_name_H-M   'P 1'
#
loop_
_entity.id
_entity.type
_entity.pdbx_description
1 polymer ?
#
loop_
_entity_poly.entity_id
_entity_poly.type
_entity_poly.pdbx_seq_one_letter_code
_entity_poly.pdbx_strand_id
1 'polypeptide(L)'
;MTQYLQDTVEAIAIDLVNPGICHFVWKACDDVVFEHIRSSDFIAFINLHKKAPIPIIKDRRAGKMCHVLYELSLCHSIPGLTNQWIEHMLVALGIDNETYQHHHLIKPNSLGTSKSNKKFAERIQEAIKLADIINL
;
A
#
# COMPACT_ATOMS: atom_id res chain seq x y z
N MET A 1 -19.26 3.19 -6.57
CA MET A 1 -17.86 3.37 -7.06
C MET A 1 -16.94 2.25 -6.62
N THR A 2 -16.80 1.99 -5.31
CA THR A 2 -15.92 0.90 -4.83
C THR A 2 -16.36 -0.48 -5.31
N GLN A 3 -17.67 -0.75 -5.33
CA GLN A 3 -18.19 -2.03 -5.81
C GLN A 3 -17.90 -2.24 -7.30
N TYR A 4 -18.04 -1.19 -8.09
CA TYR A 4 -17.71 -1.23 -9.50
C TYR A 4 -16.23 -1.57 -9.73
N LEU A 5 -15.34 -0.96 -8.96
CA LEU A 5 -13.91 -1.23 -9.06
C LEU A 5 -13.60 -2.69 -8.72
N GLN A 6 -14.15 -3.21 -7.62
CA GLN A 6 -13.96 -4.60 -7.22
C GLN A 6 -14.48 -5.57 -8.27
N ASP A 7 -15.68 -5.31 -8.80
CA ASP A 7 -16.26 -6.15 -9.85
C ASP A 7 -15.41 -6.14 -11.11
N THR A 8 -14.87 -4.99 -11.48
CA THR A 8 -14.00 -4.85 -12.66
C THR A 8 -12.73 -5.66 -12.50
N VAL A 9 -12.07 -5.57 -11.32
CA VAL A 9 -10.84 -6.30 -11.03
C VAL A 9 -11.09 -7.82 -11.04
N GLU A 10 -12.19 -8.27 -10.44
CA GLU A 10 -12.54 -9.69 -10.46
C GLU A 10 -12.81 -10.20 -11.88
N ALA A 11 -13.50 -9.41 -12.70
CA ALA A 11 -13.80 -9.79 -14.08
C ALA A 11 -12.55 -9.93 -14.94
N ILE A 12 -11.54 -9.09 -14.69
CA ILE A 12 -10.26 -9.13 -15.40
C ILE A 12 -9.40 -10.29 -14.90
N ALA A 13 -9.60 -10.73 -13.65
CA ALA A 13 -8.85 -11.83 -13.01
C ALA A 13 -7.33 -11.60 -13.02
N ILE A 14 -6.91 -10.35 -12.76
CA ILE A 14 -5.50 -9.97 -12.75
C ILE A 14 -5.18 -9.23 -11.46
N ASP A 15 -3.98 -9.45 -10.91
CA ASP A 15 -3.52 -8.73 -9.74
C ASP A 15 -3.17 -7.28 -10.11
N LEU A 16 -3.64 -6.33 -9.31
CA LEU A 16 -3.29 -4.92 -9.48
C LEU A 16 -1.85 -4.67 -9.06
N VAL A 17 -1.41 -5.32 -7.99
CA VAL A 17 -0.04 -5.27 -7.52
C VAL A 17 0.47 -6.70 -7.38
N ASN A 18 1.66 -6.96 -7.88
CA ASN A 18 2.27 -8.29 -7.83
C ASN A 18 2.29 -8.81 -6.38
N PRO A 19 1.84 -10.06 -6.14
CA PRO A 19 1.82 -10.62 -4.78
C PRO A 19 3.18 -10.65 -4.08
N GLY A 20 4.26 -10.82 -4.83
CA GLY A 20 5.62 -10.78 -4.27
C GLY A 20 5.96 -9.41 -3.73
N ILE A 21 5.62 -8.34 -4.45
CA ILE A 21 5.80 -6.96 -3.99
C ILE A 21 4.98 -6.75 -2.71
N CYS A 22 3.71 -7.15 -2.72
CA CYS A 22 2.84 -7.04 -1.54
C CYS A 22 3.43 -7.76 -0.33
N HIS A 23 3.96 -8.96 -0.53
CA HIS A 23 4.55 -9.74 0.57
C HIS A 23 5.73 -9.04 1.21
N PHE A 24 6.68 -8.52 0.42
CA PHE A 24 7.85 -7.86 0.98
C PHE A 24 7.48 -6.52 1.62
N VAL A 25 6.54 -5.78 1.06
CA VAL A 25 6.02 -4.57 1.69
C VAL A 25 5.29 -4.91 2.99
N TRP A 26 4.47 -5.95 3.00
CA TRP A 26 3.84 -6.45 4.22
C TRP A 26 4.87 -6.75 5.30
N LYS A 27 5.94 -7.43 4.95
CA LYS A 27 6.99 -7.80 5.91
C LYS A 27 7.63 -6.57 6.55
N ALA A 28 7.76 -5.48 5.81
CA ALA A 28 8.29 -4.21 6.32
C ALA A 28 7.29 -3.46 7.20
N CYS A 29 5.99 -3.71 7.04
CA CYS A 29 4.93 -2.92 7.67
C CYS A 29 4.17 -3.65 8.77
N ASP A 30 4.14 -4.99 8.74
CA ASP A 30 3.34 -5.78 9.68
C ASP A 30 3.74 -5.49 11.12
N ASP A 31 2.75 -5.19 11.95
CA ASP A 31 2.92 -4.83 13.35
C ASP A 31 3.80 -3.57 13.58
N VAL A 32 4.05 -2.81 12.55
CA VAL A 32 4.77 -1.53 12.60
C VAL A 32 3.85 -0.39 12.18
N VAL A 33 3.24 -0.51 11.01
CA VAL A 33 2.31 0.48 10.46
C VAL A 33 0.86 0.11 10.78
N PHE A 34 0.54 -1.16 10.76
CA PHE A 34 -0.78 -1.70 11.10
C PHE A 34 -0.62 -2.89 12.03
N GLU A 35 -1.71 -3.25 12.70
CA GLU A 35 -1.72 -4.42 13.58
C GLU A 35 -1.44 -5.67 12.77
N HIS A 36 -0.89 -6.69 13.43
CA HIS A 36 -0.53 -7.93 12.75
C HIS A 36 -1.69 -8.52 11.96
N ILE A 37 -1.43 -8.82 10.70
CA ILE A 37 -2.30 -9.61 9.82
C ILE A 37 -1.42 -10.59 9.04
N ARG A 38 -2.03 -11.61 8.48
CA ARG A 38 -1.28 -12.55 7.63
C ARG A 38 -0.91 -11.91 6.31
N SER A 39 0.22 -12.31 5.74
CA SER A 39 0.66 -11.84 4.43
C SER A 39 -0.43 -12.06 3.36
N SER A 40 -1.06 -13.23 3.36
CA SER A 40 -2.14 -13.54 2.41
C SER A 40 -3.32 -12.58 2.52
N ASP A 41 -3.65 -12.14 3.73
CA ASP A 41 -4.74 -11.18 3.96
C ASP A 41 -4.36 -9.78 3.44
N PHE A 42 -3.11 -9.37 3.65
CA PHE A 42 -2.64 -8.10 3.12
C PHE A 42 -2.65 -8.09 1.58
N ILE A 43 -2.14 -9.17 0.97
CA ILE A 43 -2.14 -9.34 -0.49
C ILE A 43 -3.58 -9.25 -1.03
N ALA A 44 -4.51 -9.94 -0.38
CA ALA A 44 -5.92 -9.93 -0.76
C ALA A 44 -6.52 -8.53 -0.66
N PHE A 45 -6.22 -7.80 0.42
CA PHE A 45 -6.71 -6.44 0.61
C PHE A 45 -6.20 -5.50 -0.48
N ILE A 46 -4.89 -5.52 -0.75
CA ILE A 46 -4.28 -4.66 -1.78
C ILE A 46 -4.86 -4.96 -3.16
N ASN A 47 -5.17 -6.21 -3.44
CA ASN A 47 -5.71 -6.63 -4.73
C ASN A 47 -7.25 -6.65 -4.79
N LEU A 48 -7.91 -6.02 -3.83
CA LEU A 48 -9.35 -5.79 -3.83
C LEU A 48 -10.20 -7.06 -3.78
N HIS A 49 -9.73 -8.11 -3.12
CA HIS A 49 -10.54 -9.29 -2.88
C HIS A 49 -11.68 -8.95 -1.91
N LYS A 50 -12.91 -9.34 -2.25
CA LYS A 50 -14.13 -8.87 -1.56
C LYS A 50 -14.18 -9.17 -0.07
N LYS A 51 -13.64 -10.28 0.38
CA LYS A 51 -13.72 -10.71 1.78
C LYS A 51 -12.40 -10.50 2.52
N ALA A 52 -11.48 -9.72 1.96
CA ALA A 52 -10.21 -9.48 2.60
C ALA A 52 -10.40 -8.66 3.88
N PRO A 53 -9.73 -9.05 4.98
CA PRO A 53 -9.73 -8.21 6.18
C PRO A 53 -9.11 -6.85 5.89
N ILE A 54 -9.66 -5.81 6.52
CA ILE A 54 -9.11 -4.45 6.38
C ILE A 54 -8.03 -4.27 7.46
N PRO A 55 -6.79 -3.90 7.09
CA PRO A 55 -5.75 -3.64 8.09
C PRO A 55 -6.18 -2.54 9.08
N ILE A 56 -5.82 -2.73 10.34
CA ILE A 56 -6.08 -1.73 11.38
C ILE A 56 -4.79 -0.93 11.58
N ILE A 57 -4.81 0.34 11.20
CA ILE A 57 -3.64 1.21 11.28
C ILE A 57 -3.32 1.51 12.74
N LYS A 58 -2.06 1.35 13.12
CA LYS A 58 -1.61 1.69 14.47
C LYS A 58 -1.66 3.19 14.69
N ASP A 59 -1.76 3.58 15.96
CA ASP A 59 -1.79 4.99 16.35
C ASP A 59 -0.61 5.75 15.74
N ARG A 60 -0.88 6.91 15.17
CA ARG A 60 0.11 7.81 14.57
C ARG A 60 0.85 7.22 13.36
N ARG A 61 0.29 6.19 12.72
CA ARG A 61 0.93 5.55 11.55
C ARG A 61 0.20 5.82 10.24
N ALA A 62 -0.86 6.63 10.27
CA ALA A 62 -1.61 6.94 9.04
C ALA A 62 -0.73 7.56 7.95
N GLY A 63 0.18 8.45 8.33
CA GLY A 63 1.10 9.07 7.36
C GLY A 63 2.00 8.04 6.67
N LYS A 64 2.54 7.10 7.45
CA LYS A 64 3.36 6.01 6.88
C LYS A 64 2.52 5.12 5.97
N MET A 65 1.27 4.83 6.35
CA MET A 65 0.38 4.06 5.49
C MET A 65 0.08 4.77 4.18
N CYS A 66 -0.08 6.09 4.19
CA CYS A 66 -0.24 6.88 2.97
C CYS A 66 0.95 6.71 2.03
N HIS A 67 2.16 6.72 2.57
CA HIS A 67 3.37 6.50 1.78
C HIS A 67 3.40 5.09 1.17
N VAL A 68 3.01 4.08 1.94
CA VAL A 68 2.90 2.71 1.44
C VAL A 68 1.93 2.63 0.27
N LEU A 69 0.75 3.24 0.40
CA LEU A 69 -0.23 3.26 -0.67
C LEU A 69 0.32 3.94 -1.92
N TYR A 70 1.01 5.06 -1.76
CA TYR A 70 1.63 5.76 -2.88
C TYR A 70 2.65 4.89 -3.61
N GLU A 71 3.57 4.27 -2.87
CA GLU A 71 4.61 3.41 -3.46
C GLU A 71 3.98 2.20 -4.16
N LEU A 72 2.96 1.58 -3.56
CA LEU A 72 2.24 0.48 -4.21
C LEU A 72 1.50 0.95 -5.46
N SER A 73 0.99 2.18 -5.46
CA SER A 73 0.31 2.74 -6.64
C SER A 73 1.23 2.85 -7.85
N LEU A 74 2.52 3.06 -7.62
CA LEU A 74 3.52 3.11 -8.69
C LEU A 74 3.81 1.72 -9.28
N CYS A 75 3.41 0.66 -8.59
CA CYS A 75 3.62 -0.73 -8.99
C CYS A 75 2.39 -1.36 -9.65
N HIS A 76 1.33 -0.59 -9.88
CA HIS A 76 0.09 -1.12 -10.47
C HIS A 76 0.32 -1.66 -11.88
N SER A 77 -0.23 -2.85 -12.15
CA SER A 77 -0.20 -3.44 -13.47
C SER A 77 -1.21 -2.80 -14.43
N ILE A 78 -2.20 -2.07 -13.90
CA ILE A 78 -3.21 -1.36 -14.69
C ILE A 78 -3.21 0.11 -14.27
N PRO A 79 -2.36 0.96 -14.89
CA PRO A 79 -2.24 2.36 -14.47
C PRO A 79 -3.53 3.17 -14.51
N GLY A 80 -4.44 2.83 -15.41
CA GLY A 80 -5.74 3.53 -15.53
C GLY A 80 -6.65 3.39 -14.32
N LEU A 81 -6.38 2.43 -13.42
CA LEU A 81 -7.20 2.21 -12.23
C LEU A 81 -6.57 2.79 -10.96
N THR A 82 -5.39 3.39 -11.05
CA THR A 82 -4.61 3.83 -9.89
C THR A 82 -5.36 4.82 -9.01
N ASN A 83 -5.97 5.85 -9.59
CA ASN A 83 -6.67 6.86 -8.80
C ASN A 83 -7.89 6.30 -8.08
N GLN A 84 -8.66 5.46 -8.75
CA GLN A 84 -9.81 4.79 -8.15
C GLN A 84 -9.38 3.86 -7.02
N TRP A 85 -8.25 3.18 -7.20
CA TRP A 85 -7.70 2.29 -6.18
C TRP A 85 -7.29 3.07 -4.93
N ILE A 86 -6.61 4.22 -5.09
CA ILE A 86 -6.23 5.06 -3.95
C ILE A 86 -7.47 5.52 -3.19
N GLU A 87 -8.50 6.02 -3.90
CA GLU A 87 -9.74 6.44 -3.27
C GLU A 87 -10.39 5.30 -2.47
N HIS A 88 -10.43 4.11 -3.06
CA HIS A 88 -10.98 2.93 -2.37
C HIS A 88 -10.19 2.61 -1.09
N MET A 89 -8.86 2.62 -1.17
CA MET A 89 -8.00 2.31 -0.02
C MET A 89 -8.18 3.33 1.11
N LEU A 90 -8.25 4.60 0.77
CA LEU A 90 -8.43 5.65 1.78
C LEU A 90 -9.76 5.49 2.52
N VAL A 91 -10.84 5.23 1.79
CA VAL A 91 -12.15 4.99 2.40
C VAL A 91 -12.11 3.75 3.30
N ALA A 92 -11.56 2.65 2.80
CA ALA A 92 -11.48 1.40 3.56
C ALA A 92 -10.68 1.54 4.85
N LEU A 93 -9.58 2.29 4.80
CA LEU A 93 -8.68 2.48 5.95
C LEU A 93 -9.09 3.62 6.87
N GLY A 94 -10.11 4.40 6.49
CA GLY A 94 -10.55 5.54 7.29
C GLY A 94 -9.58 6.70 7.28
N ILE A 95 -8.85 6.91 6.19
CA ILE A 95 -7.91 8.02 6.03
C ILE A 95 -8.54 9.06 5.11
N ASP A 96 -8.54 10.33 5.53
CA ASP A 96 -9.06 11.39 4.68
C ASP A 96 -8.06 11.78 3.59
N ASN A 97 -8.58 12.39 2.53
CA ASN A 97 -7.76 12.77 1.38
C ASN A 97 -6.70 13.81 1.73
N GLU A 98 -7.01 14.71 2.65
CA GLU A 98 -6.06 15.75 3.09
C GLU A 98 -4.83 15.11 3.75
N THR A 99 -5.03 14.13 4.61
CA THR A 99 -3.94 13.37 5.24
C THR A 99 -3.08 12.70 4.16
N TYR A 100 -3.71 12.09 3.17
CA TYR A 100 -2.99 11.46 2.07
C TYR A 100 -2.14 12.48 1.30
N GLN A 101 -2.70 13.63 0.95
CA GLN A 101 -1.97 14.66 0.19
C GLN A 101 -0.76 15.18 0.97
N HIS A 102 -0.86 15.27 2.29
CA HIS A 102 0.25 15.75 3.13
C HIS A 102 1.35 14.70 3.35
N HIS A 103 1.01 13.40 3.37
CA HIS A 103 1.93 12.38 3.88
C HIS A 103 2.33 11.30 2.86
N HIS A 104 1.68 11.21 1.70
CA HIS A 104 1.94 10.12 0.76
C HIS A 104 3.37 10.10 0.22
N LEU A 105 4.00 11.26 0.12
CA LEU A 105 5.35 11.36 -0.43
C LEU A 105 6.35 11.64 0.67
N ILE A 106 7.19 10.66 0.99
CA ILE A 106 8.32 10.82 1.88
C ILE A 106 9.57 10.94 1.03
N LYS A 107 10.26 12.07 1.14
CA LYS A 107 11.50 12.34 0.40
C LYS A 107 12.69 12.07 1.34
N PRO A 108 13.38 10.92 1.23
CA PRO A 108 14.43 10.53 2.19
C PRO A 108 15.57 11.54 2.28
N ASN A 109 15.88 12.21 1.19
CA ASN A 109 17.00 13.15 1.12
C ASN A 109 16.61 14.60 1.41
N SER A 110 15.37 14.85 1.80
CA SER A 110 14.90 16.19 2.16
C SER A 110 15.32 16.55 3.58
N LEU A 111 15.77 17.78 3.79
CA LEU A 111 16.19 18.26 5.12
C LEU A 111 15.06 18.24 6.14
N GLY A 112 13.82 18.37 5.71
CA GLY A 112 12.66 18.35 6.60
C GLY A 112 12.19 16.96 7.02
N THR A 113 12.77 15.90 6.46
CA THR A 113 12.32 14.55 6.71
C THR A 113 12.95 14.00 7.99
N SER A 114 12.14 13.47 8.91
CA SER A 114 12.63 12.87 10.15
C SER A 114 13.44 11.60 9.86
N LYS A 115 14.32 11.23 10.81
CA LYS A 115 15.10 9.99 10.68
C LYS A 115 14.21 8.76 10.59
N SER A 116 13.12 8.74 11.34
CA SER A 116 12.16 7.63 11.31
C SER A 116 11.52 7.48 9.93
N ASN A 117 11.07 8.57 9.34
CA ASN A 117 10.47 8.55 8.01
C ASN A 117 11.48 8.20 6.94
N LYS A 118 12.71 8.71 7.06
CA LYS A 118 13.79 8.37 6.13
C LYS A 118 14.05 6.87 6.11
N LYS A 119 14.23 6.27 7.28
CA LYS A 119 14.47 4.83 7.40
C LYS A 119 13.30 4.02 6.88
N PHE A 120 12.09 4.48 7.16
CA PHE A 120 10.89 3.81 6.68
C PHE A 120 10.82 3.81 5.15
N ALA A 121 11.01 4.97 4.52
CA ALA A 121 10.98 5.09 3.07
C ALA A 121 12.04 4.21 2.41
N GLU A 122 13.25 4.18 2.96
CA GLU A 122 14.33 3.32 2.47
C GLU A 122 13.96 1.84 2.57
N ARG A 123 13.32 1.44 3.67
CA ARG A 123 12.88 0.06 3.89
C ARG A 123 11.82 -0.36 2.87
N ILE A 124 10.88 0.53 2.55
CA ILE A 124 9.86 0.24 1.54
C ILE A 124 10.51 0.09 0.15
N GLN A 125 11.44 0.98 -0.20
CA GLN A 125 12.16 0.90 -1.46
C GLN A 125 12.95 -0.42 -1.58
N GLU A 126 13.61 -0.83 -0.51
CA GLU A 126 14.34 -2.11 -0.49
C GLU A 126 13.40 -3.30 -0.66
N ALA A 127 12.22 -3.25 -0.03
CA ALA A 127 11.23 -4.31 -0.16
C ALA A 127 10.80 -4.50 -1.61
N ILE A 128 10.53 -3.40 -2.31
CA ILE A 128 10.12 -3.43 -3.71
C ILE A 128 11.25 -3.96 -4.59
N LYS A 129 12.49 -3.51 -4.34
CA LYS A 129 13.66 -3.99 -5.09
C LYS A 129 13.89 -5.49 -4.90
N LEU A 130 13.73 -6.00 -3.68
CA LEU A 130 13.87 -7.43 -3.39
C LEU A 130 12.85 -8.25 -4.17
N ALA A 131 11.63 -7.78 -4.26
CA ALA A 131 10.60 -8.47 -5.03
C ALA A 131 10.97 -8.57 -6.51
N ASP A 132 11.52 -7.49 -7.08
CA ASP A 132 11.96 -7.49 -8.47
C ASP A 132 13.10 -8.48 -8.71
N ILE A 133 14.07 -8.54 -7.80
CA ILE A 133 15.21 -9.45 -7.92
C ILE A 133 14.75 -10.91 -7.84
N ILE A 134 13.87 -11.23 -6.91
CA ILE A 134 13.41 -12.61 -6.68
C ILE A 134 12.51 -13.10 -7.81
N ASN A 135 11.75 -12.21 -8.43
CA ASN A 135 10.85 -12.57 -9.53
C ASN A 135 11.56 -12.74 -10.88
N LEU A 136 12.86 -12.52 -10.92
CA LEU A 136 13.64 -12.81 -12.11
C LEU A 136 14.00 -14.30 -12.19
#